data_eb55dc2ca453d3c711b96337a3e9e873
#
_entry.id   eb55dc2ca453d3c711b96337a3e9e873
#
_cell.length_a   1.000
_cell.length_b   1.000
_cell.length_c   1.000
_cell.angle_alpha   90.00
_cell.angle_beta   90.00
_cell.angle_gamma   90.00
#
_symmetry.space_group_name_H-M   'P 1'
#
loop_
_entity.id
_entity.type
_entity.pdbx_description
1 polymer ?
#
loop_
_entity_poly.entity_id
_entity_poly.type
_entity_poly.pdbx_seq_one_letter_code
_entity_poly.pdbx_strand_id
1 'polypeptide(L)'
;DLQNDSFYCSGYFTVMGEKIGCSNRSGHGTQTFTQALTNSCNPAFMEIGLRLGVEKFSYYFKGFGLTEKTGIDLPGEVASLYIPEDTMSNVDLASSSFGQANKITPIQMITAYSAAINGGKLVTPYLVQEVVDADGNIVMEHETEEKRQVISEETSKTIREQLEAVVEGNGGHNAYIQGYRIGGKSGTSEKLDEYTEGQEMKYVASYGCFAPADDPEVIMLIMADEPDNSIAYYGSTVVVPYARTVMSEILPYLGFYPEYTDEEYADRNVTVPLVQEKSLDSATATLDDMGLSYEIVGEGSSIVSQCPKTGAVIEKGGKVILYTDCLLYTSPSPRDGLLS
;
A
#
# COMPACT_ATOMS: atom_id res chain seq x y z
N ASP A 1 -20.37 19.10 -2.70
CA ASP A 1 -19.89 18.07 -1.77
C ASP A 1 -19.62 16.79 -2.57
N LEU A 2 -18.35 16.49 -2.83
CA LEU A 2 -17.96 15.36 -3.69
C LEU A 2 -18.46 14.00 -3.18
N GLN A 3 -18.62 13.84 -1.87
CA GLN A 3 -19.05 12.57 -1.28
C GLN A 3 -20.51 12.22 -1.63
N ASN A 4 -21.33 13.23 -1.91
CA ASN A 4 -22.73 13.07 -2.28
C ASN A 4 -22.95 13.15 -3.80
N ASP A 5 -21.91 13.45 -4.58
CA ASP A 5 -21.99 13.57 -6.03
C ASP A 5 -21.92 12.20 -6.71
N SER A 6 -22.48 12.14 -7.90
CA SER A 6 -22.32 11.01 -8.82
C SER A 6 -21.67 11.46 -10.12
N PHE A 7 -20.81 10.61 -10.66
CA PHE A 7 -20.03 10.85 -11.87
C PHE A 7 -20.39 9.81 -12.92
N TYR A 8 -20.52 10.23 -14.16
CA TYR A 8 -20.82 9.31 -15.27
C TYR A 8 -19.59 9.16 -16.18
N CYS A 9 -19.22 7.92 -16.47
CA CYS A 9 -18.13 7.59 -17.37
C CYS A 9 -18.60 6.70 -18.52
N SER A 10 -18.55 7.24 -19.72
CA SER A 10 -18.82 6.51 -20.98
C SER A 10 -17.57 5.89 -21.64
N GLY A 11 -16.42 5.91 -20.94
CA GLY A 11 -15.11 5.50 -21.46
C GLY A 11 -14.26 6.66 -21.99
N TYR A 12 -14.79 7.86 -22.06
CA TYR A 12 -14.08 9.09 -22.47
C TYR A 12 -14.81 10.34 -21.97
N PHE A 13 -14.09 11.46 -22.01
CA PHE A 13 -14.63 12.79 -21.72
C PHE A 13 -14.17 13.75 -22.82
N THR A 14 -15.01 14.74 -23.17
CA THR A 14 -14.69 15.72 -24.22
C THR A 14 -14.48 17.10 -23.59
N VAL A 15 -13.30 17.68 -23.79
CA VAL A 15 -12.94 19.01 -23.32
C VAL A 15 -12.50 19.85 -24.51
N MET A 16 -13.16 20.99 -24.77
CA MET A 16 -12.82 21.91 -25.88
C MET A 16 -12.77 21.22 -27.26
N GLY A 17 -13.54 20.14 -27.45
CA GLY A 17 -13.51 19.35 -28.69
C GLY A 17 -12.52 18.16 -28.68
N GLU A 18 -11.57 18.16 -27.76
CA GLU A 18 -10.61 17.05 -27.56
C GLU A 18 -11.23 15.91 -26.79
N LYS A 19 -11.07 14.67 -27.32
CA LYS A 19 -11.62 13.47 -26.73
C LYS A 19 -10.56 12.71 -25.93
N ILE A 20 -10.63 12.80 -24.61
CA ILE A 20 -9.67 12.15 -23.68
C ILE A 20 -10.29 10.86 -23.13
N GLY A 21 -9.55 9.75 -23.17
CA GLY A 21 -10.03 8.44 -22.82
C GLY A 21 -9.86 8.08 -21.36
N CYS A 22 -10.76 7.23 -20.87
CA CYS A 22 -10.57 6.48 -19.62
C CYS A 22 -9.71 5.24 -19.88
N SER A 23 -9.06 4.70 -18.84
CA SER A 23 -8.41 3.38 -18.89
C SER A 23 -9.42 2.29 -19.28
N ASN A 24 -10.64 2.34 -18.75
CA ASN A 24 -11.75 1.52 -19.20
C ASN A 24 -12.48 2.19 -20.37
N ARG A 25 -12.18 1.77 -21.59
CA ARG A 25 -12.77 2.33 -22.81
C ARG A 25 -14.26 2.02 -22.98
N SER A 26 -14.79 1.00 -22.26
CA SER A 26 -16.23 0.68 -22.24
C SER A 26 -17.00 1.57 -21.26
N GLY A 27 -16.29 2.33 -20.43
CA GLY A 27 -16.85 3.19 -19.38
C GLY A 27 -17.15 2.46 -18.09
N HIS A 28 -17.25 3.23 -17.01
CA HIS A 28 -17.61 2.75 -15.66
C HIS A 28 -19.10 2.94 -15.34
N GLY A 29 -19.85 3.64 -16.21
CA GLY A 29 -21.23 4.04 -15.94
C GLY A 29 -21.32 5.10 -14.85
N THR A 30 -22.44 5.10 -14.11
CA THR A 30 -22.65 6.00 -12.96
C THR A 30 -21.93 5.46 -11.72
N GLN A 31 -21.17 6.29 -11.05
CA GLN A 31 -20.35 5.92 -9.88
C GLN A 31 -20.32 7.04 -8.84
N THR A 32 -20.17 6.69 -7.58
CA THR A 32 -19.90 7.63 -6.49
C THR A 32 -18.46 8.15 -6.60
N PHE A 33 -18.11 9.16 -5.78
CA PHE A 33 -16.73 9.66 -5.70
C PHE A 33 -15.73 8.55 -5.31
N THR A 34 -16.05 7.77 -4.27
CA THR A 34 -15.22 6.64 -3.81
C THR A 34 -15.03 5.61 -4.93
N GLN A 35 -16.09 5.25 -5.65
CA GLN A 35 -15.99 4.35 -6.79
C GLN A 35 -15.14 4.93 -7.93
N ALA A 36 -15.27 6.24 -8.21
CA ALA A 36 -14.46 6.92 -9.21
C ALA A 36 -12.96 6.92 -8.84
N LEU A 37 -12.65 7.10 -7.55
CA LEU A 37 -11.29 7.03 -7.02
C LEU A 37 -10.73 5.60 -7.10
N THR A 38 -11.51 4.60 -6.67
CA THR A 38 -11.14 3.18 -6.74
C THR A 38 -10.91 2.72 -8.19
N ASN A 39 -11.80 3.10 -9.09
CA ASN A 39 -11.70 2.79 -10.52
C ASN A 39 -10.64 3.61 -11.25
N SER A 40 -10.02 4.58 -10.59
CA SER A 40 -9.10 5.54 -11.23
C SER A 40 -9.70 6.15 -12.51
N CYS A 41 -10.93 6.66 -12.39
CA CYS A 41 -11.76 7.08 -13.52
C CYS A 41 -11.35 8.44 -14.05
N ASN A 42 -10.61 8.50 -15.16
CA ASN A 42 -10.17 9.77 -15.76
C ASN A 42 -11.33 10.77 -16.01
N PRO A 43 -12.47 10.38 -16.63
CA PRO A 43 -13.63 11.28 -16.83
C PRO A 43 -14.11 11.96 -15.55
N ALA A 44 -14.20 11.21 -14.44
CA ALA A 44 -14.63 11.78 -13.17
C ALA A 44 -13.63 12.81 -12.64
N PHE A 45 -12.33 12.51 -12.69
CA PHE A 45 -11.30 13.47 -12.25
C PHE A 45 -11.19 14.69 -13.17
N MET A 46 -11.37 14.53 -14.48
CA MET A 46 -11.46 15.67 -15.40
C MET A 46 -12.63 16.59 -15.05
N GLU A 47 -13.80 16.03 -14.78
CA GLU A 47 -14.98 16.79 -14.35
C GLU A 47 -14.73 17.53 -13.04
N ILE A 48 -14.13 16.87 -12.03
CA ILE A 48 -13.77 17.46 -10.74
C ILE A 48 -12.78 18.63 -10.94
N GLY A 49 -11.73 18.41 -11.75
CA GLY A 49 -10.73 19.45 -12.02
C GLY A 49 -11.33 20.66 -12.72
N LEU A 50 -12.18 20.45 -13.73
CA LEU A 50 -12.87 21.53 -14.42
C LEU A 50 -13.84 22.31 -13.51
N ARG A 51 -14.51 21.63 -12.57
CA ARG A 51 -15.33 22.29 -11.52
C ARG A 51 -14.48 23.10 -10.54
N LEU A 52 -13.27 22.62 -10.23
CA LEU A 52 -12.31 23.33 -9.37
C LEU A 52 -11.81 24.62 -10.04
N GLY A 53 -11.50 24.53 -11.34
CA GLY A 53 -10.94 25.62 -12.15
C GLY A 53 -9.42 25.76 -12.01
N VAL A 54 -8.83 26.46 -12.99
CA VAL A 54 -7.36 26.64 -13.12
C VAL A 54 -6.75 27.29 -11.87
N GLU A 55 -7.35 28.38 -11.40
CA GLU A 55 -6.83 29.16 -10.26
C GLU A 55 -6.71 28.30 -8.98
N LYS A 56 -7.78 27.60 -8.59
CA LYS A 56 -7.76 26.75 -7.39
C LYS A 56 -6.89 25.52 -7.57
N PHE A 57 -6.88 24.91 -8.77
CA PHE A 57 -6.00 23.79 -9.05
C PHE A 57 -4.54 24.20 -8.88
N SER A 58 -4.12 25.30 -9.49
CA SER A 58 -2.76 25.82 -9.40
C SER A 58 -2.39 26.24 -7.97
N TYR A 59 -3.35 26.84 -7.23
CA TYR A 59 -3.14 27.18 -5.83
C TYR A 59 -2.79 25.95 -4.98
N TYR A 60 -3.58 24.86 -5.08
CA TYR A 60 -3.30 23.65 -4.33
C TYR A 60 -2.09 22.87 -4.86
N PHE A 61 -1.88 22.84 -6.18
CA PHE A 61 -0.70 22.23 -6.78
C PHE A 61 0.59 22.85 -6.26
N LYS A 62 0.64 24.17 -6.17
CA LYS A 62 1.72 24.92 -5.51
C LYS A 62 1.73 24.68 -4.00
N GLY A 63 0.56 24.70 -3.37
CA GLY A 63 0.40 24.47 -1.93
C GLY A 63 1.05 23.16 -1.47
N PHE A 64 0.87 22.08 -2.23
CA PHE A 64 1.49 20.77 -1.98
C PHE A 64 2.99 20.69 -2.35
N GLY A 65 3.64 21.80 -2.74
CA GLY A 65 5.07 21.84 -3.03
C GLY A 65 5.47 21.26 -4.39
N LEU A 66 4.51 21.00 -5.29
CA LEU A 66 4.77 20.36 -6.58
C LEU A 66 5.42 21.28 -7.61
N THR A 67 5.56 22.58 -7.33
CA THR A 67 6.20 23.58 -8.20
C THR A 67 7.58 24.00 -7.73
N GLU A 68 8.06 23.49 -6.60
CA GLU A 68 9.32 23.89 -5.98
C GLU A 68 10.13 22.68 -5.52
N LYS A 69 11.42 22.87 -5.28
CA LYS A 69 12.25 21.83 -4.65
C LYS A 69 11.81 21.59 -3.22
N THR A 70 11.90 20.36 -2.74
CA THR A 70 11.52 20.00 -1.38
C THR A 70 12.48 20.60 -0.34
N GLY A 71 13.74 20.80 -0.72
CA GLY A 71 14.80 21.25 0.19
C GLY A 71 15.40 20.12 1.01
N ILE A 72 15.23 18.86 0.57
CA ILE A 72 15.90 17.72 1.20
C ILE A 72 17.41 17.94 1.27
N ASP A 73 18.05 17.49 2.32
CA ASP A 73 19.48 17.60 2.59
C ASP A 73 20.37 16.70 1.72
N LEU A 74 19.91 16.42 0.50
CA LEU A 74 20.65 15.66 -0.53
C LEU A 74 21.02 16.54 -1.71
N PRO A 75 22.22 16.37 -2.30
CA PRO A 75 22.60 17.06 -3.52
C PRO A 75 21.84 16.49 -4.73
N GLY A 76 21.65 17.35 -5.76
CA GLY A 76 21.13 16.91 -7.07
C GLY A 76 19.62 16.97 -7.21
N GLU A 77 18.87 17.54 -6.25
CA GLU A 77 17.43 17.75 -6.39
C GLU A 77 17.13 18.64 -7.61
N VAL A 78 16.26 18.15 -8.50
CA VAL A 78 15.83 18.88 -9.70
C VAL A 78 14.44 19.49 -9.50
N ALA A 79 14.11 20.49 -10.33
CA ALA A 79 12.77 21.07 -10.34
C ALA A 79 11.80 20.19 -11.14
N SER A 80 10.51 20.23 -10.78
CA SER A 80 9.41 19.64 -11.56
C SER A 80 9.20 20.40 -12.87
N LEU A 81 8.57 19.71 -13.84
CA LEU A 81 8.04 20.33 -15.05
C LEU A 81 6.51 20.30 -14.95
N TYR A 82 5.91 21.47 -15.02
CA TYR A 82 4.46 21.64 -14.88
C TYR A 82 3.98 22.78 -15.79
N ILE A 83 2.68 22.84 -16.03
CA ILE A 83 2.05 23.89 -16.82
C ILE A 83 1.69 25.05 -15.88
N PRO A 84 2.28 26.26 -16.07
CA PRO A 84 1.98 27.44 -15.27
C PRO A 84 0.51 27.87 -15.39
N GLU A 85 -0.02 28.47 -14.33
CA GLU A 85 -1.41 28.94 -14.23
C GLU A 85 -1.83 29.86 -15.39
N ASP A 86 -0.97 30.81 -15.75
CA ASP A 86 -1.22 31.82 -16.78
C ASP A 86 -1.27 31.27 -18.21
N THR A 87 -0.77 30.06 -18.42
CA THR A 87 -0.77 29.36 -19.71
C THR A 87 -1.64 28.12 -19.75
N MET A 88 -2.16 27.68 -18.61
CA MET A 88 -2.94 26.46 -18.48
C MET A 88 -4.31 26.56 -19.16
N SER A 89 -4.52 25.79 -20.21
CA SER A 89 -5.83 25.63 -20.85
C SER A 89 -6.74 24.69 -20.09
N ASN A 90 -8.05 24.66 -20.43
CA ASN A 90 -8.97 23.66 -19.85
C ASN A 90 -8.63 22.21 -20.24
N VAL A 91 -7.95 21.99 -21.36
CA VAL A 91 -7.46 20.65 -21.76
C VAL A 91 -6.30 20.23 -20.87
N ASP A 92 -5.37 21.19 -20.59
CA ASP A 92 -4.25 20.96 -19.68
C ASP A 92 -4.73 20.69 -18.25
N LEU A 93 -5.69 21.49 -17.78
CA LEU A 93 -6.32 21.29 -16.47
C LEU A 93 -6.96 19.91 -16.35
N ALA A 94 -7.76 19.52 -17.36
CA ALA A 94 -8.39 18.22 -17.38
C ALA A 94 -7.36 17.07 -17.34
N SER A 95 -6.29 17.18 -18.14
CA SER A 95 -5.21 16.18 -18.17
C SER A 95 -4.43 16.14 -16.85
N SER A 96 -4.12 17.29 -16.27
CA SER A 96 -3.43 17.40 -14.98
C SER A 96 -4.27 16.82 -13.82
N SER A 97 -5.61 16.91 -13.92
CA SER A 97 -6.53 16.44 -12.85
C SER A 97 -6.53 14.93 -12.63
N PHE A 98 -6.12 14.14 -13.61
CA PHE A 98 -5.93 12.70 -13.43
C PHE A 98 -4.45 12.26 -13.47
N GLY A 99 -3.51 13.22 -13.33
CA GLY A 99 -2.09 12.95 -13.12
C GLY A 99 -1.23 12.90 -14.40
N GLN A 100 -1.70 13.45 -15.51
CA GLN A 100 -0.93 13.61 -16.74
C GLN A 100 -0.40 15.06 -16.87
N ALA A 101 0.37 15.34 -17.91
CA ALA A 101 0.87 16.68 -18.28
C ALA A 101 1.87 17.33 -17.32
N ASN A 102 2.27 16.66 -16.23
CA ASN A 102 3.27 17.17 -15.28
C ASN A 102 4.34 16.11 -15.02
N LYS A 103 5.61 16.54 -14.82
CA LYS A 103 6.71 15.67 -14.39
C LYS A 103 7.14 16.09 -13.00
N ILE A 104 6.85 15.25 -12.02
CA ILE A 104 7.09 15.48 -10.61
C ILE A 104 8.16 14.49 -10.13
N THR A 105 9.12 14.96 -9.35
CA THR A 105 10.15 14.06 -8.80
C THR A 105 9.53 13.13 -7.75
N PRO A 106 10.08 11.92 -7.56
CA PRO A 106 9.60 11.01 -6.51
C PRO A 106 9.60 11.64 -5.12
N ILE A 107 10.61 12.45 -4.79
CA ILE A 107 10.67 13.11 -3.47
C ILE A 107 9.59 14.19 -3.32
N GLN A 108 9.29 14.97 -4.37
CA GLN A 108 8.16 15.91 -4.35
C GLN A 108 6.83 15.16 -4.19
N MET A 109 6.66 14.06 -4.91
CA MET A 109 5.42 13.28 -4.85
C MET A 109 5.18 12.69 -3.45
N ILE A 110 6.19 12.04 -2.84
CA ILE A 110 6.02 11.46 -1.51
C ILE A 110 5.83 12.53 -0.43
N THR A 111 6.48 13.69 -0.57
CA THR A 111 6.32 14.84 0.33
C THR A 111 4.91 15.43 0.23
N ALA A 112 4.38 15.62 -0.98
CA ALA A 112 3.01 16.07 -1.20
C ALA A 112 1.98 15.06 -0.70
N TYR A 113 2.24 13.76 -0.93
CA TYR A 113 1.38 12.68 -0.45
C TYR A 113 1.38 12.61 1.08
N SER A 114 2.55 12.77 1.73
CA SER A 114 2.66 12.91 3.18
C SER A 114 1.80 14.07 3.68
N ALA A 115 1.87 15.26 3.05
CA ALA A 115 1.05 16.41 3.43
C ALA A 115 -0.46 16.14 3.29
N ALA A 116 -0.88 15.30 2.34
CA ALA A 116 -2.28 14.94 2.18
C ALA A 116 -2.83 14.07 3.33
N ILE A 117 -1.96 13.32 4.04
CA ILE A 117 -2.38 12.31 5.04
C ILE A 117 -1.96 12.63 6.48
N ASN A 118 -1.06 13.58 6.72
CA ASN A 118 -0.49 13.93 8.05
C ASN A 118 -1.21 15.09 8.75
N GLY A 119 -2.48 15.33 8.43
CA GLY A 119 -3.23 16.49 8.93
C GLY A 119 -3.08 17.74 8.05
N GLY A 120 -2.53 17.61 6.83
CA GLY A 120 -2.46 18.68 5.85
C GLY A 120 -1.19 19.53 5.87
N LYS A 121 -0.14 19.10 6.53
CA LYS A 121 1.10 19.84 6.75
C LYS A 121 2.19 19.47 5.75
N LEU A 122 2.62 20.42 4.94
CA LEU A 122 3.79 20.24 4.09
C LEU A 122 5.05 20.45 4.93
N VAL A 123 5.91 19.43 4.98
CA VAL A 123 7.17 19.45 5.75
C VAL A 123 8.37 19.40 4.82
N THR A 124 9.53 19.88 5.31
CA THR A 124 10.82 19.68 4.63
C THR A 124 11.31 18.26 4.92
N PRO A 125 11.49 17.39 3.92
CA PRO A 125 12.07 16.06 4.15
C PRO A 125 13.58 16.18 4.46
N TYR A 126 14.10 15.26 5.27
CA TYR A 126 15.53 15.18 5.61
C TYR A 126 15.96 13.74 5.82
N LEU A 127 17.27 13.47 5.71
CA LEU A 127 17.91 12.19 5.98
C LEU A 127 18.82 12.23 7.19
N VAL A 128 19.52 13.36 7.41
CA VAL A 128 20.46 13.52 8.51
C VAL A 128 19.71 14.00 9.74
N GLN A 129 19.50 13.12 10.71
CA GLN A 129 18.82 13.46 11.95
C GLN A 129 19.74 14.23 12.89
N GLU A 130 20.97 13.76 13.07
CA GLU A 130 21.95 14.41 13.92
C GLU A 130 23.39 14.26 13.40
N VAL A 131 24.25 15.16 13.78
CA VAL A 131 25.70 15.06 13.58
C VAL A 131 26.35 15.16 14.95
N VAL A 132 27.23 14.19 15.29
CA VAL A 132 28.00 14.16 16.53
C VAL A 132 29.49 14.37 16.25
N ASP A 133 30.20 15.02 17.18
CA ASP A 133 31.65 15.16 17.13
C ASP A 133 32.35 13.87 17.60
N ALA A 134 33.71 13.89 17.60
CA ALA A 134 34.50 12.74 18.00
C ALA A 134 34.35 12.40 19.51
N ASP A 135 33.89 13.33 20.33
CA ASP A 135 33.65 13.17 21.74
C ASP A 135 32.21 12.75 22.08
N GLY A 136 31.35 12.59 21.05
CA GLY A 136 29.97 12.19 21.18
C GLY A 136 28.99 13.34 21.49
N ASN A 137 29.42 14.59 21.38
CA ASN A 137 28.50 15.73 21.52
C ASN A 137 27.73 15.99 20.24
N ILE A 138 26.43 16.26 20.39
CA ILE A 138 25.58 16.66 19.24
C ILE A 138 26.01 18.06 18.81
N VAL A 139 26.48 18.20 17.56
CA VAL A 139 26.88 19.47 16.96
C VAL A 139 25.80 20.02 16.02
N MET A 140 24.90 19.16 15.56
CA MET A 140 23.70 19.51 14.79
C MET A 140 22.62 18.46 15.05
N GLU A 141 21.40 18.92 15.26
CA GLU A 141 20.19 18.10 15.32
C GLU A 141 19.17 18.70 14.37
N HIS A 142 18.50 17.86 13.61
CA HIS A 142 17.48 18.29 12.68
C HIS A 142 16.11 18.24 13.38
N GLU A 143 15.41 19.35 13.34
CA GLU A 143 14.01 19.43 13.76
C GLU A 143 13.11 19.44 12.52
N THR A 144 11.96 18.78 12.62
CA THR A 144 10.97 18.77 11.51
C THR A 144 10.48 20.20 11.25
N GLU A 145 10.73 20.70 10.03
CA GLU A 145 10.28 22.01 9.60
C GLU A 145 8.93 21.90 8.89
N GLU A 146 7.87 22.47 9.48
CA GLU A 146 6.58 22.65 8.83
C GLU A 146 6.62 23.90 7.93
N LYS A 147 6.59 23.69 6.61
CA LYS A 147 6.59 24.81 5.63
C LYS A 147 5.25 25.56 5.63
N ARG A 148 4.14 24.81 5.65
CA ARG A 148 2.79 25.39 5.60
C ARG A 148 1.69 24.34 5.83
N GLN A 149 0.53 24.82 6.26
CA GLN A 149 -0.72 24.08 6.24
C GLN A 149 -1.34 24.17 4.83
N VAL A 150 -1.53 23.05 4.13
CA VAL A 150 -2.06 23.00 2.75
C VAL A 150 -3.57 22.79 2.74
N ILE A 151 -4.03 21.83 3.55
CA ILE A 151 -5.44 21.47 3.71
C ILE A 151 -5.76 21.32 5.20
N SER A 152 -7.05 21.34 5.57
CA SER A 152 -7.46 21.11 6.95
C SER A 152 -7.22 19.67 7.40
N GLU A 153 -7.09 19.45 8.70
CA GLU A 153 -6.99 18.12 9.30
C GLU A 153 -8.21 17.24 8.96
N GLU A 154 -9.41 17.83 8.94
CA GLU A 154 -10.64 17.15 8.53
C GLU A 154 -10.58 16.66 7.09
N THR A 155 -10.07 17.50 6.17
CA THR A 155 -9.88 17.12 4.76
C THR A 155 -8.84 16.01 4.64
N SER A 156 -7.73 16.10 5.38
CA SER A 156 -6.70 15.05 5.43
C SER A 156 -7.26 13.73 5.93
N LYS A 157 -8.08 13.76 6.99
CA LYS A 157 -8.79 12.58 7.50
C LYS A 157 -9.69 11.95 6.42
N THR A 158 -10.50 12.78 5.74
CA THR A 158 -11.35 12.30 4.65
C THR A 158 -10.54 11.66 3.53
N ILE A 159 -9.40 12.23 3.16
CA ILE A 159 -8.49 11.65 2.15
C ILE A 159 -7.98 10.28 2.60
N ARG A 160 -7.56 10.13 3.86
CA ARG A 160 -7.11 8.83 4.39
C ARG A 160 -8.20 7.77 4.29
N GLU A 161 -9.43 8.09 4.74
CA GLU A 161 -10.59 7.20 4.66
C GLU A 161 -10.90 6.78 3.21
N GLN A 162 -10.83 7.72 2.26
CA GLN A 162 -11.05 7.41 0.84
C GLN A 162 -9.94 6.54 0.25
N LEU A 163 -8.68 6.76 0.63
CA LEU A 163 -7.54 5.96 0.14
C LEU A 163 -7.49 4.57 0.80
N GLU A 164 -7.97 4.41 2.02
CA GLU A 164 -8.19 3.11 2.67
C GLU A 164 -9.28 2.34 1.92
N ALA A 165 -10.42 2.97 1.64
CA ALA A 165 -11.49 2.35 0.86
C ALA A 165 -11.06 1.92 -0.56
N VAL A 166 -10.06 2.58 -1.17
CA VAL A 166 -9.46 2.13 -2.45
C VAL A 166 -8.75 0.80 -2.28
N VAL A 167 -8.02 0.60 -1.19
CA VAL A 167 -7.27 -0.65 -0.92
C VAL A 167 -8.23 -1.80 -0.58
N GLU A 168 -9.28 -1.53 0.18
CA GLU A 168 -10.32 -2.51 0.52
C GLU A 168 -11.20 -2.89 -0.68
N GLY A 169 -11.35 -1.96 -1.63
CA GLY A 169 -12.16 -2.17 -2.83
C GLY A 169 -11.48 -3.03 -3.90
N ASN A 170 -12.28 -3.45 -4.90
CA ASN A 170 -11.82 -4.35 -5.98
C ASN A 170 -10.60 -3.83 -6.75
N GLY A 171 -10.40 -2.50 -6.85
CA GLY A 171 -9.27 -1.88 -7.56
C GLY A 171 -7.95 -1.91 -6.80
N GLY A 172 -7.98 -2.06 -5.47
CA GLY A 172 -6.83 -2.04 -4.57
C GLY A 172 -6.51 -3.37 -3.90
N HIS A 173 -7.29 -4.40 -4.13
CA HIS A 173 -7.20 -5.69 -3.42
C HIS A 173 -5.78 -6.33 -3.45
N ASN A 174 -4.99 -6.06 -4.48
CA ASN A 174 -3.61 -6.51 -4.56
C ASN A 174 -2.69 -5.87 -3.47
N ALA A 175 -3.08 -4.73 -2.90
CA ALA A 175 -2.37 -4.04 -1.83
C ALA A 175 -2.86 -4.42 -0.43
N TYR A 176 -4.01 -5.08 -0.32
CA TYR A 176 -4.61 -5.46 0.94
C TYR A 176 -3.70 -6.42 1.72
N ILE A 177 -3.43 -6.09 2.98
CA ILE A 177 -2.71 -6.93 3.93
C ILE A 177 -3.65 -7.19 5.10
N GLN A 178 -3.99 -8.44 5.30
CA GLN A 178 -4.94 -8.87 6.32
C GLN A 178 -4.50 -8.43 7.73
N GLY A 179 -5.41 -7.81 8.45
CA GLY A 179 -5.16 -7.27 9.79
C GLY A 179 -4.47 -5.92 9.83
N TYR A 180 -4.19 -5.29 8.68
CA TYR A 180 -3.59 -3.95 8.63
C TYR A 180 -4.49 -2.98 7.86
N ARG A 181 -4.64 -1.79 8.42
CA ARG A 181 -5.33 -0.68 7.78
C ARG A 181 -4.35 0.07 6.89
N ILE A 182 -4.48 -0.07 5.58
CA ILE A 182 -3.58 0.52 4.59
C ILE A 182 -4.36 1.40 3.64
N GLY A 183 -3.91 2.63 3.46
CA GLY A 183 -4.40 3.51 2.41
C GLY A 183 -3.42 3.56 1.26
N GLY A 184 -3.91 3.69 0.03
CA GLY A 184 -3.02 3.75 -1.12
C GLY A 184 -3.69 4.05 -2.44
N LYS A 185 -2.85 4.44 -3.44
CA LYS A 185 -3.30 4.71 -4.81
C LYS A 185 -2.24 4.34 -5.83
N SER A 186 -2.64 3.59 -6.85
CA SER A 186 -1.80 3.28 -8.01
C SER A 186 -1.85 4.41 -9.05
N GLY A 187 -0.75 4.58 -9.75
CA GLY A 187 -0.62 5.45 -10.92
C GLY A 187 -0.03 4.70 -12.10
N THR A 188 -0.41 5.12 -13.30
CA THR A 188 0.18 4.67 -14.56
C THR A 188 0.25 5.87 -15.48
N SER A 189 1.45 6.33 -15.78
CA SER A 189 1.70 7.50 -16.61
C SER A 189 2.29 7.10 -17.94
N GLU A 190 1.80 7.69 -19.02
CA GLU A 190 2.35 7.55 -20.37
C GLU A 190 3.49 8.54 -20.57
N LYS A 191 4.62 8.10 -21.14
CA LYS A 191 5.76 8.96 -21.51
C LYS A 191 5.52 9.58 -22.89
N LEU A 192 4.55 10.48 -22.99
CA LEU A 192 4.11 11.09 -24.26
C LEU A 192 5.20 11.89 -24.98
N ASP A 193 6.10 12.52 -24.23
CA ASP A 193 7.22 13.30 -24.77
C ASP A 193 8.35 12.44 -25.36
N GLU A 194 8.41 11.16 -25.01
CA GLU A 194 9.32 10.17 -25.58
C GLU A 194 8.69 9.35 -26.69
N TYR A 195 7.37 9.51 -26.92
CA TYR A 195 6.64 8.75 -27.92
C TYR A 195 6.91 9.26 -29.34
N THR A 196 7.24 8.35 -30.23
CA THR A 196 7.33 8.58 -31.68
C THR A 196 6.35 7.66 -32.39
N GLU A 197 5.64 8.17 -33.38
CA GLU A 197 4.67 7.41 -34.15
C GLU A 197 5.28 6.12 -34.72
N GLY A 198 4.65 4.97 -34.42
CA GLY A 198 5.12 3.66 -34.82
C GLY A 198 6.02 2.96 -33.80
N GLN A 199 6.34 3.61 -32.70
CA GLN A 199 7.00 2.98 -31.54
C GLN A 199 5.97 2.54 -30.49
N GLU A 200 6.38 1.63 -29.62
CA GLU A 200 5.57 1.23 -28.47
C GLU A 200 5.54 2.34 -27.43
N MET A 201 4.37 2.59 -26.82
CA MET A 201 4.22 3.56 -25.73
C MET A 201 4.96 3.07 -24.49
N LYS A 202 5.74 3.95 -23.88
CA LYS A 202 6.44 3.70 -22.61
C LYS A 202 5.63 4.22 -21.44
N TYR A 203 5.73 3.56 -20.30
CA TYR A 203 4.96 3.88 -19.10
C TYR A 203 5.85 4.02 -17.87
N VAL A 204 5.34 4.75 -16.89
CA VAL A 204 5.81 4.74 -15.50
C VAL A 204 4.69 4.16 -14.65
N ALA A 205 4.93 3.01 -14.05
CA ALA A 205 4.03 2.38 -13.09
C ALA A 205 4.40 2.85 -11.68
N SER A 206 3.43 3.28 -10.87
CA SER A 206 3.69 3.77 -9.52
C SER A 206 2.61 3.34 -8.52
N TYR A 207 2.97 3.31 -7.25
CA TYR A 207 2.04 3.12 -6.14
C TYR A 207 2.54 3.86 -4.91
N GLY A 208 1.68 4.72 -4.37
CA GLY A 208 1.86 5.35 -3.07
C GLY A 208 0.95 4.69 -2.05
N CYS A 209 1.48 4.32 -0.89
CA CYS A 209 0.69 3.76 0.22
C CYS A 209 1.22 4.20 1.58
N PHE A 210 0.38 4.08 2.59
CA PHE A 210 0.69 4.46 3.96
C PHE A 210 -0.04 3.57 4.97
N ALA A 211 0.48 3.48 6.15
CA ALA A 211 -0.09 2.75 7.28
C ALA A 211 0.38 3.31 8.64
N PRO A 212 -0.42 3.13 9.72
CA PRO A 212 -1.85 2.79 9.72
C PRO A 212 -2.68 3.85 8.98
N ALA A 213 -3.85 3.49 8.43
CA ALA A 213 -4.63 4.45 7.62
C ALA A 213 -5.27 5.57 8.46
N ASP A 214 -5.57 5.31 9.72
CA ASP A 214 -6.16 6.29 10.66
C ASP A 214 -5.13 7.22 11.28
N ASP A 215 -3.91 6.75 11.53
CA ASP A 215 -2.80 7.52 12.09
C ASP A 215 -1.48 7.14 11.39
N PRO A 216 -1.20 7.72 10.21
CA PRO A 216 -0.08 7.30 9.37
C PRO A 216 1.29 7.57 10.00
N GLU A 217 2.07 6.50 10.20
CA GLU A 217 3.45 6.55 10.70
C GLU A 217 4.47 6.25 9.60
N VAL A 218 4.04 5.54 8.55
CA VAL A 218 4.89 5.20 7.43
C VAL A 218 4.19 5.48 6.09
N ILE A 219 4.92 6.07 5.17
CA ILE A 219 4.51 6.25 3.78
C ILE A 219 5.56 5.65 2.86
N MET A 220 5.13 5.00 1.80
CA MET A 220 5.98 4.44 0.76
C MET A 220 5.52 4.86 -0.62
N LEU A 221 6.47 5.21 -1.48
CA LEU A 221 6.27 5.35 -2.91
C LEU A 221 7.19 4.36 -3.64
N ILE A 222 6.59 3.48 -4.42
CA ILE A 222 7.32 2.53 -5.27
C ILE A 222 7.00 2.81 -6.74
N MET A 223 8.02 2.75 -7.58
CA MET A 223 7.90 3.07 -9.01
C MET A 223 8.70 2.07 -9.85
N ALA A 224 8.17 1.76 -11.03
CA ALA A 224 8.88 1.06 -12.10
C ALA A 224 8.85 1.93 -13.36
N ASP A 225 10.02 2.33 -13.81
CA ASP A 225 10.20 3.09 -15.04
C ASP A 225 10.37 2.12 -16.20
N GLU A 226 9.58 2.29 -17.25
CA GLU A 226 9.55 1.46 -18.45
C GLU A 226 9.43 -0.05 -18.16
N PRO A 227 8.37 -0.48 -17.43
CA PRO A 227 8.13 -1.92 -17.27
C PRO A 227 7.93 -2.60 -18.62
N ASP A 228 8.18 -3.89 -18.69
CA ASP A 228 7.96 -4.67 -19.92
C ASP A 228 6.47 -4.74 -20.26
N ASN A 229 6.05 -3.95 -21.25
CA ASN A 229 4.67 -3.82 -21.68
C ASN A 229 4.07 -5.15 -22.21
N SER A 230 4.92 -6.07 -22.69
CA SER A 230 4.47 -7.38 -23.13
C SER A 230 3.97 -8.25 -21.98
N ILE A 231 4.35 -7.90 -20.72
CA ILE A 231 3.91 -8.57 -19.51
C ILE A 231 2.83 -7.75 -18.82
N ALA A 232 3.14 -6.52 -18.39
CA ALA A 232 2.22 -5.61 -17.73
C ALA A 232 2.80 -4.18 -17.64
N TYR A 233 1.93 -3.17 -17.62
CA TYR A 233 2.33 -1.76 -17.45
C TYR A 233 1.48 -1.00 -16.43
N TYR A 234 0.36 -1.54 -15.96
CA TYR A 234 -0.45 -0.90 -14.93
C TYR A 234 0.22 -0.95 -13.55
N GLY A 235 0.24 0.18 -12.84
CA GLY A 235 0.80 0.26 -11.49
C GLY A 235 0.21 -0.78 -10.53
N SER A 236 -1.09 -1.03 -10.62
CA SER A 236 -1.78 -2.06 -9.82
C SER A 236 -1.26 -3.49 -10.03
N THR A 237 -0.69 -3.77 -11.18
CA THR A 237 -0.16 -5.09 -11.53
C THR A 237 1.36 -5.17 -11.37
N VAL A 238 2.06 -4.09 -11.74
CA VAL A 238 3.54 -4.06 -11.77
C VAL A 238 4.14 -3.84 -10.40
N VAL A 239 3.68 -2.83 -9.64
CA VAL A 239 4.37 -2.41 -8.41
C VAL A 239 3.59 -2.69 -7.12
N VAL A 240 2.27 -2.79 -7.16
CA VAL A 240 1.45 -3.05 -5.95
C VAL A 240 1.82 -4.36 -5.24
N PRO A 241 2.08 -5.51 -5.94
CA PRO A 241 2.48 -6.74 -5.25
C PRO A 241 3.78 -6.59 -4.46
N TYR A 242 4.76 -5.83 -4.99
CA TYR A 242 6.01 -5.56 -4.28
C TYR A 242 5.78 -4.62 -3.08
N ALA A 243 4.94 -3.59 -3.25
CA ALA A 243 4.57 -2.70 -2.16
C ALA A 243 3.92 -3.47 -1.00
N ARG A 244 3.01 -4.41 -1.31
CA ARG A 244 2.40 -5.30 -0.33
C ARG A 244 3.44 -6.12 0.42
N THR A 245 4.38 -6.74 -0.28
CA THR A 245 5.45 -7.53 0.34
C THR A 245 6.29 -6.69 1.27
N VAL A 246 6.76 -5.52 0.81
CA VAL A 246 7.58 -4.62 1.61
C VAL A 246 6.82 -4.13 2.85
N MET A 247 5.56 -3.69 2.70
CA MET A 247 4.76 -3.24 3.85
C MET A 247 4.49 -4.37 4.86
N SER A 248 4.26 -5.61 4.39
CA SER A 248 4.05 -6.75 5.29
C SER A 248 5.27 -7.09 6.17
N GLU A 249 6.47 -6.70 5.73
CA GLU A 249 7.72 -6.88 6.49
C GLU A 249 8.05 -5.65 7.36
N ILE A 250 7.83 -4.44 6.83
CA ILE A 250 8.15 -3.18 7.53
C ILE A 250 7.22 -2.96 8.72
N LEU A 251 5.91 -3.20 8.59
CA LEU A 251 4.95 -2.90 9.65
C LEU A 251 5.26 -3.63 10.96
N PRO A 252 5.47 -4.97 10.99
CA PRO A 252 5.88 -5.64 12.23
C PRO A 252 7.24 -5.17 12.75
N TYR A 253 8.19 -4.85 11.86
CA TYR A 253 9.51 -4.31 12.25
C TYR A 253 9.39 -2.96 12.97
N LEU A 254 8.45 -2.11 12.54
CA LEU A 254 8.15 -0.82 13.18
C LEU A 254 7.28 -0.96 14.44
N GLY A 255 6.86 -2.19 14.81
CA GLY A 255 6.05 -2.45 15.99
C GLY A 255 4.55 -2.39 15.76
N PHE A 256 4.10 -2.28 14.50
CA PHE A 256 2.68 -2.38 14.14
C PHE A 256 2.33 -3.85 13.93
N TYR A 257 1.40 -4.36 14.73
CA TYR A 257 0.95 -5.74 14.64
C TYR A 257 -0.45 -5.81 14.03
N PRO A 258 -0.79 -6.90 13.33
CA PRO A 258 -2.08 -7.02 12.68
C PRO A 258 -3.22 -7.13 13.69
N GLU A 259 -4.30 -6.40 13.44
CA GLU A 259 -5.57 -6.48 14.16
C GLU A 259 -6.60 -7.15 13.25
N TYR A 260 -6.90 -8.42 13.52
CA TYR A 260 -7.82 -9.19 12.70
C TYR A 260 -9.27 -8.99 13.14
N THR A 261 -10.16 -8.82 12.19
CA THR A 261 -11.61 -8.96 12.43
C THR A 261 -11.94 -10.41 12.81
N ASP A 262 -13.10 -10.65 13.42
CA ASP A 262 -13.54 -12.00 13.76
C ASP A 262 -13.59 -12.93 12.52
N GLU A 263 -13.97 -12.39 11.35
CA GLU A 263 -14.02 -13.10 10.09
C GLU A 263 -12.61 -13.45 9.57
N GLU A 264 -11.70 -12.49 9.57
CA GLU A 264 -10.30 -12.71 9.19
C GLU A 264 -9.61 -13.70 10.13
N TYR A 265 -9.88 -13.58 11.44
CA TYR A 265 -9.35 -14.52 12.43
C TYR A 265 -9.86 -15.95 12.17
N ALA A 266 -11.14 -16.10 11.88
CA ALA A 266 -11.74 -17.40 11.57
C ALA A 266 -11.20 -17.98 10.24
N ASP A 267 -10.93 -17.10 9.25
CA ASP A 267 -10.37 -17.52 7.97
C ASP A 267 -8.89 -17.96 8.09
N ARG A 268 -8.10 -17.31 8.95
CA ARG A 268 -6.69 -17.63 9.17
C ARG A 268 -6.47 -18.86 10.05
N ASN A 269 -7.39 -19.15 10.94
CA ASN A 269 -7.20 -20.12 12.01
C ASN A 269 -8.04 -21.38 11.80
N VAL A 270 -7.58 -22.47 12.39
CA VAL A 270 -8.26 -23.75 12.40
C VAL A 270 -8.11 -24.39 13.77
N THR A 271 -9.18 -25.04 14.23
CA THR A 271 -9.14 -25.78 15.50
C THR A 271 -8.49 -27.15 15.27
N VAL A 272 -7.44 -27.44 16.04
CA VAL A 272 -6.72 -28.71 15.98
C VAL A 272 -7.68 -29.88 16.31
N PRO A 273 -7.85 -30.82 15.38
CA PRO A 273 -8.76 -31.96 15.58
C PRO A 273 -8.20 -32.98 16.57
N LEU A 274 -9.09 -33.83 17.09
CA LEU A 274 -8.67 -35.00 17.85
C LEU A 274 -8.18 -36.11 16.89
N VAL A 275 -6.88 -36.37 16.93
CA VAL A 275 -6.25 -37.45 16.16
C VAL A 275 -5.57 -38.50 17.04
N GLN A 276 -5.57 -38.31 18.38
CA GLN A 276 -5.10 -39.30 19.34
C GLN A 276 -5.96 -40.59 19.24
N GLU A 277 -5.34 -41.72 19.39
CA GLU A 277 -5.91 -43.06 19.22
C GLU A 277 -6.32 -43.46 17.79
N LYS A 278 -6.14 -42.58 16.82
CA LYS A 278 -6.31 -42.93 15.39
C LYS A 278 -5.07 -43.65 14.85
N SER A 279 -5.27 -44.41 13.75
CA SER A 279 -4.14 -44.89 12.96
C SER A 279 -3.41 -43.70 12.31
N LEU A 280 -2.12 -43.84 12.03
CA LEU A 280 -1.30 -42.83 11.42
C LEU A 280 -1.93 -42.29 10.11
N ASP A 281 -2.38 -43.19 9.23
CA ASP A 281 -3.02 -42.82 7.96
C ASP A 281 -4.31 -42.00 8.17
N SER A 282 -5.13 -42.38 9.15
CA SER A 282 -6.36 -41.64 9.45
C SER A 282 -6.10 -40.28 10.10
N ALA A 283 -5.04 -40.17 10.90
CA ALA A 283 -4.63 -38.91 11.53
C ALA A 283 -4.10 -37.91 10.50
N THR A 284 -3.20 -38.35 9.62
CA THR A 284 -2.62 -37.52 8.58
C THR A 284 -3.67 -37.03 7.57
N ALA A 285 -4.56 -37.96 7.12
CA ALA A 285 -5.67 -37.56 6.25
C ALA A 285 -6.59 -36.50 6.91
N THR A 286 -6.86 -36.64 8.22
CA THR A 286 -7.68 -35.65 8.95
C THR A 286 -7.00 -34.27 8.99
N LEU A 287 -5.67 -34.23 9.17
CA LEU A 287 -4.92 -32.96 9.19
C LEU A 287 -4.81 -32.33 7.80
N ASP A 288 -4.58 -33.15 6.77
CA ASP A 288 -4.54 -32.71 5.37
C ASP A 288 -5.88 -32.07 4.94
N ASP A 289 -7.00 -32.71 5.28
CA ASP A 289 -8.36 -32.18 5.00
C ASP A 289 -8.62 -30.82 5.67
N MET A 290 -7.95 -30.57 6.80
CA MET A 290 -8.05 -29.29 7.53
C MET A 290 -6.96 -28.28 7.14
N GLY A 291 -6.11 -28.63 6.17
CA GLY A 291 -5.02 -27.76 5.72
C GLY A 291 -3.92 -27.57 6.77
N LEU A 292 -3.71 -28.54 7.65
CA LEU A 292 -2.65 -28.55 8.67
C LEU A 292 -1.47 -29.39 8.21
N SER A 293 -0.27 -28.92 8.47
CA SER A 293 0.95 -29.70 8.30
C SER A 293 1.19 -30.58 9.53
N TYR A 294 2.01 -31.62 9.41
CA TYR A 294 2.34 -32.49 10.54
C TYR A 294 3.78 -32.96 10.52
N GLU A 295 4.24 -33.37 11.69
CA GLU A 295 5.52 -34.03 11.90
C GLU A 295 5.29 -35.31 12.76
N ILE A 296 5.84 -36.42 12.31
CA ILE A 296 5.69 -37.70 12.99
C ILE A 296 6.92 -37.99 13.83
N VAL A 297 6.71 -38.28 15.11
CA VAL A 297 7.77 -38.65 16.06
C VAL A 297 7.49 -40.06 16.60
N GLY A 298 8.39 -40.99 16.34
CA GLY A 298 8.28 -42.41 16.69
C GLY A 298 8.03 -43.27 15.44
N GLU A 299 8.00 -44.61 15.65
CA GLU A 299 7.87 -45.63 14.59
C GLU A 299 6.55 -46.43 14.71
N GLY A 300 5.65 -46.04 15.60
CA GLY A 300 4.37 -46.70 15.80
C GLY A 300 3.36 -46.47 14.68
N SER A 301 2.32 -47.27 14.58
CA SER A 301 1.25 -47.17 13.58
C SER A 301 0.00 -46.43 14.06
N SER A 302 -0.03 -46.00 15.31
CA SER A 302 -1.15 -45.26 15.91
C SER A 302 -0.66 -44.07 16.73
N ILE A 303 -1.48 -43.03 16.83
CA ILE A 303 -1.15 -41.78 17.51
C ILE A 303 -1.40 -41.95 19.02
N VAL A 304 -0.33 -41.85 19.81
CA VAL A 304 -0.37 -41.89 21.29
C VAL A 304 -0.66 -40.50 21.87
N SER A 305 -0.07 -39.47 21.29
CA SER A 305 -0.32 -38.07 21.67
C SER A 305 -0.10 -37.11 20.53
N GLN A 306 -0.61 -35.92 20.68
CA GLN A 306 -0.45 -34.83 19.70
C GLN A 306 -0.10 -33.49 20.37
N CYS A 307 0.63 -32.63 19.65
CA CYS A 307 0.93 -31.28 20.07
C CYS A 307 0.83 -30.34 18.86
N PRO A 308 0.01 -29.25 18.86
CA PRO A 308 -0.85 -28.85 20.00
C PRO A 308 -1.97 -29.83 20.32
N LYS A 309 -2.54 -29.66 21.53
CA LYS A 309 -3.66 -30.51 21.98
C LYS A 309 -4.93 -30.25 21.15
N THR A 310 -5.80 -31.21 21.09
CA THR A 310 -7.16 -31.07 20.56
C THR A 310 -7.86 -29.84 21.11
N GLY A 311 -8.51 -29.06 20.23
CA GLY A 311 -9.21 -27.84 20.59
C GLY A 311 -8.32 -26.60 20.62
N ALA A 312 -7.00 -26.72 20.49
CA ALA A 312 -6.14 -25.57 20.31
C ALA A 312 -6.44 -24.90 18.96
N VAL A 313 -6.43 -23.57 18.93
CA VAL A 313 -6.60 -22.81 17.69
C VAL A 313 -5.21 -22.43 17.19
N ILE A 314 -4.89 -22.78 15.95
CA ILE A 314 -3.63 -22.47 15.28
C ILE A 314 -3.88 -21.95 13.86
N GLU A 315 -2.92 -21.29 13.28
CA GLU A 315 -3.04 -20.83 11.88
C GLU A 315 -3.15 -22.01 10.90
N LYS A 316 -3.91 -21.80 9.82
CA LYS A 316 -3.94 -22.74 8.68
C LYS A 316 -2.52 -22.95 8.15
N GLY A 317 -2.18 -24.20 7.83
CA GLY A 317 -0.81 -24.59 7.49
C GLY A 317 0.11 -24.80 8.70
N GLY A 318 -0.36 -24.47 9.90
CA GLY A 318 0.37 -24.71 11.15
C GLY A 318 0.69 -26.19 11.35
N LYS A 319 1.75 -26.47 12.12
CA LYS A 319 2.27 -27.82 12.29
C LYS A 319 1.68 -28.50 13.53
N VAL A 320 1.24 -29.74 13.36
CA VAL A 320 0.83 -30.64 14.45
C VAL A 320 1.87 -31.77 14.57
N ILE A 321 2.49 -31.91 15.73
CA ILE A 321 3.40 -33.02 16.01
C ILE A 321 2.59 -34.22 16.48
N LEU A 322 2.78 -35.34 15.82
CA LEU A 322 2.12 -36.63 16.09
C LEU A 322 3.12 -37.60 16.74
N TYR A 323 2.88 -37.97 17.95
CA TYR A 323 3.71 -38.95 18.65
C TYR A 323 3.07 -40.35 18.54
N THR A 324 3.82 -41.31 17.98
CA THR A 324 3.37 -42.69 17.77
C THR A 324 3.85 -43.63 18.86
N ASP A 325 4.83 -43.23 19.66
CA ASP A 325 5.35 -43.97 20.79
C ASP A 325 5.28 -43.14 22.06
N CYS A 326 5.16 -43.75 23.21
CA CYS A 326 5.29 -43.05 24.48
C CYS A 326 6.70 -42.44 24.59
N LEU A 327 6.76 -41.12 24.62
CA LEU A 327 7.99 -40.43 24.99
C LEU A 327 8.31 -40.84 26.44
N LEU A 328 9.28 -41.71 26.61
CA LEU A 328 9.94 -41.86 27.90
C LEU A 328 10.65 -40.54 28.17
N TYR A 329 10.02 -39.71 28.97
CA TYR A 329 10.61 -38.48 29.48
C TYR A 329 11.73 -38.91 30.43
N THR A 330 12.93 -39.14 29.90
CA THR A 330 14.15 -39.14 30.70
C THR A 330 14.47 -37.68 30.97
N SER A 331 13.79 -37.04 31.92
CA SER A 331 14.26 -35.82 32.54
C SER A 331 15.66 -36.13 33.07
N PRO A 332 16.72 -35.43 32.63
CA PRO A 332 18.00 -35.50 33.34
C PRO A 332 17.71 -35.08 34.77
N SER A 333 17.88 -36.00 35.69
CA SER A 333 17.73 -35.73 37.13
C SER A 333 18.70 -34.63 37.49
N PRO A 334 18.27 -33.57 38.23
CA PRO A 334 19.19 -32.54 38.70
C PRO A 334 20.29 -33.10 39.63
N ARG A 335 20.32 -34.40 39.91
CA ARG A 335 21.28 -35.06 40.77
C ARG A 335 22.54 -35.60 40.08
N ASP A 336 22.56 -35.67 38.75
CA ASP A 336 23.71 -36.25 38.04
C ASP A 336 24.83 -35.20 37.76
N GLY A 337 24.69 -33.96 38.23
CA GLY A 337 25.65 -32.86 38.10
C GLY A 337 26.53 -32.57 39.34
N LEU A 338 26.41 -33.37 40.41
CA LEU A 338 27.18 -33.16 41.64
C LEU A 338 27.90 -34.42 42.09
N LEU A 339 28.83 -34.97 41.32
CA LEU A 339 29.91 -35.86 41.79
C LEU A 339 30.98 -35.98 40.69
N SER A 340 31.89 -34.97 40.63
CA SER A 340 33.32 -35.14 40.36
C SER A 340 33.99 -33.77 40.40
#